data_93be7e6a94c09ad1febaa5d798bed83b
#
_entry.id   93be7e6a94c09ad1febaa5d798bed83b
#
_cell.length_a   1.000
_cell.length_b   1.000
_cell.length_c   1.000
_cell.angle_alpha   90.00
_cell.angle_beta   90.00
_cell.angle_gamma   90.00
#
_symmetry.space_group_name_H-M   'P 1'
#
loop_
_entity.id
_entity.type
_entity.pdbx_description
1 polymer ?
#
loop_
_entity_poly.entity_id
_entity_poly.type
_entity_poly.pdbx_seq_one_letter_code
_entity_poly.pdbx_strand_id
1 'polypeptide(L)'
;MKFVLLLLIVSFAALQAKASSAIIINLAAQQLYLYQNSKLVFVTKLSTGRKHLPTPRGTYQITEKDVSHTSSIYHVPMPYFMRLDGEAFGIHYGYNPGYPASHGCIRVGSMSEARTLFRLTPHGTSVIID
;
A
#
# COMPACT_ATOMS: atom_id res chain seq x y z
N MET A 1 -15.73 -43.53 20.05
CA MET A 1 -16.14 -42.24 20.64
C MET A 1 -15.00 -41.23 20.70
N LYS A 2 -13.78 -41.67 21.00
CA LYS A 2 -12.59 -40.80 21.04
C LYS A 2 -12.20 -40.23 19.67
N PHE A 3 -12.57 -40.88 18.58
CA PHE A 3 -12.17 -40.51 17.23
C PHE A 3 -12.89 -39.24 16.70
N VAL A 4 -14.13 -39.00 17.16
CA VAL A 4 -14.92 -37.85 16.73
C VAL A 4 -14.29 -36.54 17.21
N LEU A 5 -13.70 -36.52 18.41
CA LEU A 5 -13.06 -35.34 18.96
C LEU A 5 -11.83 -34.92 18.14
N LEU A 6 -11.04 -35.91 17.68
CA LEU A 6 -9.86 -35.66 16.87
C LEU A 6 -10.19 -35.03 15.53
N LEU A 7 -11.27 -35.48 14.87
CA LEU A 7 -11.74 -34.92 13.61
C LEU A 7 -12.17 -33.46 13.73
N LEU A 8 -12.83 -33.10 14.84
CA LEU A 8 -13.24 -31.73 15.10
C LEU A 8 -12.05 -30.77 15.26
N ILE A 9 -10.97 -31.22 15.90
CA ILE A 9 -9.76 -30.40 16.07
C ILE A 9 -9.10 -30.12 14.72
N VAL A 10 -9.00 -31.11 13.84
CA VAL A 10 -8.42 -30.95 12.50
C VAL A 10 -9.25 -30.01 11.65
N SER A 11 -10.59 -30.13 11.67
CA SER A 11 -11.48 -29.21 10.94
C SER A 11 -11.35 -27.77 11.40
N PHE A 12 -11.21 -27.55 12.70
CA PHE A 12 -11.05 -26.21 13.26
C PHE A 12 -9.74 -25.56 12.80
N ALA A 13 -8.63 -26.30 12.80
CA ALA A 13 -7.33 -25.81 12.36
C ALA A 13 -7.36 -25.41 10.86
N ALA A 14 -8.12 -26.12 10.03
CA ALA A 14 -8.23 -25.86 8.60
C ALA A 14 -9.04 -24.60 8.28
N LEU A 15 -9.80 -24.05 9.22
CA LEU A 15 -10.66 -22.88 9.02
C LEU A 15 -9.97 -21.54 9.30
N GLN A 16 -8.70 -21.55 9.72
CA GLN A 16 -7.96 -20.32 9.98
C GLN A 16 -7.61 -19.63 8.66
N ALA A 17 -8.23 -18.48 8.40
CA ALA A 17 -7.94 -17.64 7.25
C ALA A 17 -6.75 -16.72 7.54
N LYS A 18 -5.91 -16.48 6.53
CA LYS A 18 -4.86 -15.46 6.61
C LYS A 18 -5.48 -14.08 6.64
N ALA A 19 -4.89 -13.16 7.41
CA ALA A 19 -5.24 -11.76 7.34
C ALA A 19 -5.00 -11.23 5.93
N SER A 20 -5.90 -10.39 5.42
CA SER A 20 -5.78 -9.77 4.11
C SER A 20 -5.72 -8.26 4.24
N SER A 21 -4.87 -7.63 3.43
CA SER A 21 -4.75 -6.18 3.35
C SER A 21 -4.91 -5.73 1.91
N ALA A 22 -5.57 -4.59 1.72
CA ALA A 22 -5.74 -3.98 0.41
C ALA A 22 -5.68 -2.46 0.54
N ILE A 23 -4.99 -1.83 -0.41
CA ILE A 23 -4.94 -0.39 -0.55
C ILE A 23 -5.77 -0.01 -1.76
N ILE A 24 -6.64 0.97 -1.61
CA ILE A 24 -7.38 1.61 -2.70
C ILE A 24 -6.88 3.04 -2.83
N ILE A 25 -6.44 3.40 -4.03
CA ILE A 25 -6.01 4.76 -4.36
C ILE A 25 -7.03 5.36 -5.31
N ASN A 26 -7.65 6.45 -4.87
CA ASN A 26 -8.57 7.23 -5.70
C ASN A 26 -7.81 8.44 -6.23
N LEU A 27 -7.47 8.42 -7.52
CA LEU A 27 -6.71 9.49 -8.16
C LEU A 27 -7.49 10.79 -8.22
N ALA A 28 -8.78 10.72 -8.49
CA ALA A 28 -9.63 11.92 -8.55
C ALA A 28 -9.71 12.62 -7.20
N ALA A 29 -9.83 11.87 -6.12
CA ALA A 29 -9.91 12.40 -4.76
C ALA A 29 -8.53 12.66 -4.15
N GLN A 30 -7.45 12.14 -4.74
CA GLN A 30 -6.10 12.19 -4.19
C GLN A 30 -6.08 11.66 -2.76
N GLN A 31 -6.63 10.46 -2.58
CA GLN A 31 -6.69 9.79 -1.28
C GLN A 31 -6.36 8.32 -1.38
N LEU A 32 -5.82 7.80 -0.29
CA LEU A 32 -5.49 6.39 -0.10
C LEU A 32 -6.31 5.84 1.07
N TYR A 33 -6.86 4.66 0.86
CA TYR A 33 -7.65 3.91 1.84
C TYR A 33 -6.99 2.55 2.05
N LEU A 34 -6.62 2.24 3.30
CA LEU A 34 -6.10 0.92 3.68
C LEU A 34 -7.18 0.12 4.37
N TYR A 35 -7.45 -1.06 3.83
CA TYR A 35 -8.39 -2.03 4.39
C TYR A 35 -7.64 -3.23 4.93
N GLN A 36 -8.06 -3.74 6.08
CA GLN A 36 -7.58 -5.00 6.64
C GLN A 36 -8.78 -5.86 7.01
N ASN A 37 -8.85 -7.06 6.47
CA ASN A 37 -9.98 -7.97 6.66
C ASN A 37 -11.32 -7.28 6.36
N SER A 38 -11.36 -6.54 5.25
CA SER A 38 -12.53 -5.79 4.76
C SER A 38 -12.95 -4.61 5.64
N LYS A 39 -12.12 -4.20 6.61
CA LYS A 39 -12.36 -3.02 7.45
C LYS A 39 -11.41 -1.90 7.06
N LEU A 40 -11.96 -0.69 6.94
CA LEU A 40 -11.15 0.51 6.72
C LEU A 40 -10.38 0.83 8.01
N VAL A 41 -9.05 0.81 7.94
CA VAL A 41 -8.18 1.03 9.11
C VAL A 41 -7.33 2.29 9.01
N PHE A 42 -7.14 2.85 7.80
CA PHE A 42 -6.31 4.03 7.64
C PHE A 42 -6.68 4.78 6.37
N VAL A 43 -6.68 6.11 6.45
CA VAL A 43 -6.93 7.01 5.29
C VAL A 43 -5.87 8.11 5.33
N THR A 44 -5.32 8.45 4.17
CA THR A 44 -4.39 9.58 4.06
C THR A 44 -4.54 10.28 2.71
N LYS A 45 -4.17 11.56 2.68
CA LYS A 45 -4.14 12.36 1.46
C LYS A 45 -2.88 12.05 0.66
N LEU A 46 -2.98 12.19 -0.66
CA LEU A 46 -1.91 11.89 -1.59
C LEU A 46 -1.59 13.06 -2.51
N SER A 47 -0.36 13.01 -3.07
CA SER A 47 -0.02 13.72 -4.29
C SER A 47 0.56 12.69 -5.26
N THR A 48 -0.20 12.38 -6.32
CA THR A 48 0.18 11.39 -7.32
C THR A 48 0.81 12.05 -8.54
N GLY A 49 1.00 11.30 -9.64
CA GLY A 49 1.63 11.82 -10.84
C GLY A 49 0.91 13.01 -11.43
N ARG A 50 1.69 14.01 -11.87
CA ARG A 50 1.18 15.20 -12.54
C ARG A 50 0.54 14.87 -13.89
N LYS A 51 -0.17 15.81 -14.47
CA LYS A 51 -0.99 15.61 -15.69
C LYS A 51 -0.26 14.87 -16.82
N HIS A 52 1.00 15.20 -17.08
CA HIS A 52 1.78 14.60 -18.18
C HIS A 52 2.62 13.39 -17.76
N LEU A 53 2.62 13.05 -16.48
CA LEU A 53 3.31 11.90 -15.91
C LEU A 53 2.38 11.20 -14.90
N PRO A 54 1.18 10.80 -15.31
CA PRO A 54 0.17 10.30 -14.37
C PRO A 54 0.59 8.97 -13.76
N THR A 55 0.16 8.75 -12.54
CA THR A 55 0.27 7.44 -11.91
C THR A 55 -0.63 6.46 -12.67
N PRO A 56 -0.10 5.34 -13.19
CA PRO A 56 -0.90 4.41 -13.99
C PRO A 56 -1.96 3.71 -13.16
N ARG A 57 -3.18 3.65 -13.69
CA ARG A 57 -4.26 2.86 -13.12
C ARG A 57 -3.96 1.38 -13.25
N GLY A 58 -4.53 0.58 -12.36
CA GLY A 58 -4.39 -0.86 -12.41
C GLY A 58 -4.41 -1.51 -11.05
N THR A 59 -4.12 -2.80 -11.03
CA THR A 59 -4.03 -3.59 -9.81
C THR A 59 -2.61 -4.11 -9.66
N TYR A 60 -2.03 -3.86 -8.50
CA TYR A 60 -0.63 -4.15 -8.18
C TYR A 60 -0.54 -4.84 -6.83
N GLN A 61 0.67 -5.28 -6.47
CA GLN A 61 1.00 -5.77 -5.14
C GLN A 61 2.25 -5.06 -4.63
N ILE A 62 2.34 -4.89 -3.31
CA ILE A 62 3.56 -4.38 -2.67
C ILE A 62 4.60 -5.50 -2.66
N THR A 63 5.73 -5.28 -3.35
CA THR A 63 6.79 -6.29 -3.50
C THR A 63 8.07 -5.91 -2.76
N GLU A 64 8.27 -4.62 -2.43
CA GLU A 64 9.47 -4.15 -1.77
C GLU A 64 9.10 -3.06 -0.78
N LYS A 65 9.72 -3.11 0.40
CA LYS A 65 9.56 -2.08 1.43
C LYS A 65 10.94 -1.63 1.91
N ASP A 66 11.20 -0.34 1.89
CA ASP A 66 12.49 0.24 2.25
C ASP A 66 12.28 1.55 3.02
N VAL A 67 12.71 1.57 4.28
CA VAL A 67 12.57 2.75 5.15
C VAL A 67 13.37 3.95 4.61
N SER A 68 14.51 3.70 3.99
CA SER A 68 15.47 4.73 3.57
C SER A 68 15.82 4.64 2.09
N HIS A 69 14.80 4.48 1.25
CA HIS A 69 14.99 4.37 -0.19
C HIS A 69 15.44 5.70 -0.82
N THR A 70 16.32 5.60 -1.82
CA THR A 70 16.69 6.72 -2.68
C THR A 70 16.40 6.35 -4.12
N SER A 71 15.71 7.24 -4.85
CA SER A 71 15.39 7.01 -6.25
C SER A 71 16.67 6.92 -7.09
N SER A 72 16.82 5.86 -7.88
CA SER A 72 17.95 5.70 -8.81
C SER A 72 17.83 6.63 -10.02
N ILE A 73 16.63 7.09 -10.34
CA ILE A 73 16.36 7.96 -11.50
C ILE A 73 16.52 9.43 -11.13
N TYR A 74 15.89 9.87 -10.04
CA TYR A 74 15.84 11.27 -9.64
C TYR A 74 16.81 11.63 -8.52
N HIS A 75 17.49 10.65 -7.91
CA HIS A 75 18.46 10.82 -6.83
C HIS A 75 17.91 11.59 -5.62
N VAL A 76 16.63 11.38 -5.31
CA VAL A 76 15.96 12.01 -4.17
C VAL A 76 15.56 10.97 -3.13
N PRO A 77 15.60 11.32 -1.82
CA PRO A 77 15.13 10.43 -0.77
C PRO A 77 13.64 10.14 -0.90
N MET A 78 13.28 8.89 -0.70
CA MET A 78 11.89 8.42 -0.68
C MET A 78 11.65 7.58 0.56
N PRO A 79 11.58 8.21 1.76
CA PRO A 79 11.40 7.47 3.01
C PRO A 79 10.10 6.66 3.02
N TYR A 80 10.14 5.51 3.66
CA TYR A 80 8.99 4.60 3.78
C TYR A 80 8.45 4.17 2.41
N PHE A 81 9.37 3.83 1.52
CA PHE A 81 9.06 3.43 0.15
C PHE A 81 8.46 2.02 0.11
N MET A 82 7.35 1.89 -0.62
CA MET A 82 6.71 0.61 -0.92
C MET A 82 6.52 0.51 -2.42
N ARG A 83 7.27 -0.41 -3.06
CA ARG A 83 7.25 -0.58 -4.51
C ARG A 83 6.04 -1.36 -4.95
N LEU A 84 5.43 -0.94 -6.05
CA LEU A 84 4.40 -1.70 -6.74
C LEU A 84 5.08 -2.66 -7.73
N ASP A 85 4.58 -3.89 -7.81
CA ASP A 85 5.21 -4.95 -8.60
C ASP A 85 5.29 -4.60 -10.09
N GLY A 86 6.45 -4.90 -10.68
CA GLY A 86 6.72 -4.63 -12.08
C GLY A 86 6.91 -3.18 -12.44
N GLU A 87 6.85 -2.25 -11.46
CA GLU A 87 6.89 -0.81 -11.73
C GLU A 87 8.12 -0.14 -11.13
N ALA A 88 8.50 1.00 -11.73
CA ALA A 88 9.56 1.85 -11.19
C ALA A 88 9.06 2.77 -10.08
N PHE A 89 7.75 2.85 -9.85
CA PHE A 89 7.15 3.75 -8.88
C PHE A 89 6.57 2.99 -7.68
N GLY A 90 6.27 3.75 -6.63
CA GLY A 90 5.70 3.21 -5.42
C GLY A 90 5.08 4.29 -4.55
N ILE A 91 4.73 3.91 -3.33
CA ILE A 91 4.17 4.78 -2.31
C ILE A 91 5.30 5.16 -1.35
N HIS A 92 5.44 6.45 -1.02
CA HIS A 92 6.47 6.91 -0.09
C HIS A 92 6.10 8.25 0.54
N TYR A 93 6.85 8.67 1.56
CA TYR A 93 6.77 10.05 2.04
C TYR A 93 7.30 11.02 0.98
N GLY A 94 6.60 12.10 0.74
CA GLY A 94 7.05 13.17 -0.13
C GLY A 94 6.15 14.38 -0.02
N TYR A 95 6.65 15.52 -0.50
CA TYR A 95 5.90 16.77 -0.44
C TYR A 95 4.57 16.69 -1.17
N ASN A 96 3.50 17.11 -0.50
CA ASN A 96 2.15 17.16 -1.06
C ASN A 96 1.69 18.62 -1.12
N PRO A 97 1.69 19.25 -2.30
CA PRO A 97 1.24 20.64 -2.45
C PRO A 97 -0.29 20.79 -2.47
N GLY A 98 -1.05 19.69 -2.40
CA GLY A 98 -2.51 19.70 -2.45
C GLY A 98 -3.08 19.40 -3.84
N TYR A 99 -2.24 19.00 -4.78
CA TYR A 99 -2.62 18.59 -6.15
C TYR A 99 -1.61 17.56 -6.68
N PRO A 100 -1.92 16.84 -7.78
CA PRO A 100 -0.97 15.88 -8.37
C PRO A 100 0.29 16.61 -8.87
N ALA A 101 1.46 16.25 -8.31
CA ALA A 101 2.71 16.96 -8.56
C ALA A 101 3.92 16.05 -8.76
N SER A 102 3.80 14.73 -8.62
CA SER A 102 4.93 13.81 -8.74
C SER A 102 5.24 13.44 -10.19
N HIS A 103 6.30 12.64 -10.40
CA HIS A 103 6.64 12.05 -11.68
C HIS A 103 6.02 10.66 -11.87
N GLY A 104 5.00 10.30 -11.07
CA GLY A 104 4.31 9.02 -11.11
C GLY A 104 4.22 8.34 -9.76
N CYS A 105 5.15 8.59 -8.85
CA CYS A 105 5.09 8.06 -7.49
C CYS A 105 3.90 8.62 -6.71
N ILE A 106 3.53 7.89 -5.69
CA ILE A 106 2.39 8.19 -4.84
C ILE A 106 2.94 8.73 -3.51
N ARG A 107 2.83 10.06 -3.34
CA ARG A 107 3.40 10.74 -2.18
C ARG A 107 2.39 10.87 -1.05
N VAL A 108 2.81 10.45 0.15
CA VAL A 108 2.10 10.74 1.40
C VAL A 108 2.78 11.94 2.04
N GLY A 109 2.05 13.04 2.24
CA GLY A 109 2.64 14.34 2.61
C GLY A 109 2.97 14.50 4.09
N SER A 110 2.64 13.55 4.94
CA SER A 110 2.96 13.56 6.36
C SER A 110 3.90 12.39 6.68
N MET A 111 5.04 12.69 7.30
CA MET A 111 6.02 11.66 7.67
C MET A 111 5.42 10.65 8.65
N SER A 112 4.65 11.10 9.63
CA SER A 112 4.00 10.22 10.61
C SER A 112 2.96 9.32 9.95
N GLU A 113 2.18 9.84 9.01
CA GLU A 113 1.20 9.04 8.27
C GLU A 113 1.88 8.05 7.33
N ALA A 114 2.95 8.45 6.65
CA ALA A 114 3.72 7.55 5.80
C ALA A 114 4.31 6.39 6.60
N ARG A 115 4.84 6.67 7.79
CA ARG A 115 5.36 5.65 8.70
C ARG A 115 4.27 4.72 9.17
N THR A 116 3.11 5.25 9.57
CA THR A 116 1.97 4.44 10.00
C THR A 116 1.49 3.53 8.89
N LEU A 117 1.32 4.07 7.69
CA LEU A 117 0.93 3.28 6.52
C LEU A 117 1.93 2.16 6.23
N PHE A 118 3.22 2.50 6.24
CA PHE A 118 4.29 1.53 6.01
C PHE A 118 4.26 0.38 7.03
N ARG A 119 4.06 0.69 8.31
CA ARG A 119 4.00 -0.31 9.36
C ARG A 119 2.77 -1.20 9.28
N LEU A 120 1.63 -0.65 8.84
CA LEU A 120 0.37 -1.39 8.72
C LEU A 120 0.27 -2.20 7.43
N THR A 121 1.15 -1.98 6.46
CA THR A 121 1.05 -2.58 5.13
C THR A 121 2.05 -3.72 4.96
N PRO A 122 1.61 -5.00 4.98
CA PRO A 122 2.54 -6.11 4.75
C PRO A 122 2.92 -6.22 3.27
N HIS A 123 4.04 -6.91 3.01
CA HIS A 123 4.38 -7.34 1.66
C HIS A 123 3.24 -8.17 1.07
N GLY A 124 2.99 -8.02 -0.21
CA GLY A 124 1.92 -8.73 -0.89
C GLY A 124 0.55 -8.05 -0.79
N THR A 125 0.45 -6.91 -0.08
CA THR A 125 -0.79 -6.13 -0.04
C THR A 125 -1.20 -5.74 -1.45
N SER A 126 -2.46 -5.99 -1.80
CA SER A 126 -3.03 -5.56 -3.08
C SER A 126 -3.20 -4.04 -3.10
N VAL A 127 -2.84 -3.42 -4.22
CA VAL A 127 -3.00 -1.97 -4.42
C VAL A 127 -3.82 -1.76 -5.70
N ILE A 128 -4.98 -1.15 -5.56
CA ILE A 128 -5.88 -0.83 -6.66
C ILE A 128 -5.84 0.67 -6.87
N ILE A 129 -5.40 1.09 -8.06
CA ILE A 129 -5.32 2.49 -8.45
C ILE A 129 -6.42 2.78 -9.47
N ASP A 130 -7.32 3.67 -9.10
CA ASP A 130 -8.50 4.00 -9.91
C ASP A 130 -8.73 5.51 -10.04
#